data_0c70507d60a47a4ab05695192ddad77f
#
_entry.id   0c70507d60a47a4ab05695192ddad77f
#
_cell.length_a   1.000
_cell.length_b   1.000
_cell.length_c   1.000
_cell.angle_alpha   90.00
_cell.angle_beta   90.00
_cell.angle_gamma   90.00
#
_symmetry.space_group_name_H-M   'P 1'
#
loop_
_entity.id
_entity.type
_entity.pdbx_description
1 polymer ?
#
loop_
_entity_poly.entity_id
_entity_poly.type
_entity_poly.pdbx_seq_one_letter_code
_entity_poly.pdbx_strand_id
1 'polypeptide(L)'
;MWFVRKMEYEELEQILNERKDNEKLELRDLEFDDMDLSDRDLHNIDFEVCMFCNVKLDGADLSESSVKNAQLDGCSLRSVNFQNAEMWGACMRGCDMTGCNICGANLYAAVLENAILTDVKADENTKWYRLRCPETGAFVAYKKCVYDRIVQLLVPADAKRTSSTYPACRCNK
;
A
#
# COMPACT_ATOMS: atom_id res chain seq x y z
N MET A 1 -22.52 -2.00 15.34
CA MET A 1 -21.31 -1.23 15.60
C MET A 1 -20.26 -2.27 15.98
N TRP A 2 -19.31 -2.54 15.08
CA TRP A 2 -18.22 -3.48 15.35
C TRP A 2 -17.24 -2.73 16.23
N PHE A 3 -17.00 -3.19 17.44
CA PHE A 3 -15.95 -2.63 18.28
C PHE A 3 -14.63 -3.25 17.82
N VAL A 4 -13.82 -2.46 17.13
CA VAL A 4 -12.42 -2.82 16.87
C VAL A 4 -11.67 -2.64 18.19
N ARG A 5 -10.89 -3.64 18.60
CA ARG A 5 -10.09 -3.56 19.82
C ARG A 5 -8.91 -2.62 19.58
N LYS A 6 -8.75 -1.62 20.45
CA LYS A 6 -7.57 -0.77 20.44
C LYS A 6 -6.38 -1.53 21.01
N MET A 7 -5.26 -1.46 20.33
CA MET A 7 -3.96 -1.95 20.79
C MET A 7 -3.33 -0.85 21.65
N GLU A 8 -2.87 -1.21 22.83
CA GLU A 8 -2.09 -0.27 23.66
C GLU A 8 -0.60 -0.38 23.30
N TYR A 9 0.13 0.73 23.39
CA TYR A 9 1.53 0.78 22.99
C TYR A 9 2.39 -0.21 23.80
N GLU A 10 2.20 -0.25 25.10
CA GLU A 10 2.94 -1.14 26.01
C GLU A 10 2.64 -2.62 25.72
N GLU A 11 1.41 -2.95 25.35
CA GLU A 11 1.03 -4.30 24.95
C GLU A 11 1.75 -4.70 23.66
N LEU A 12 1.77 -3.81 22.66
CA LEU A 12 2.49 -4.07 21.41
C LEU A 12 3.98 -4.28 21.65
N GLU A 13 4.60 -3.42 22.45
CA GLU A 13 6.02 -3.53 22.81
C GLU A 13 6.32 -4.86 23.50
N GLN A 14 5.45 -5.32 24.41
CA GLN A 14 5.61 -6.61 25.05
C GLN A 14 5.54 -7.76 24.04
N ILE A 15 4.56 -7.74 23.15
CA ILE A 15 4.40 -8.75 22.09
C ILE A 15 5.64 -8.81 21.19
N LEU A 16 6.15 -7.63 20.77
CA LEU A 16 7.33 -7.55 19.91
C LEU A 16 8.60 -8.05 20.61
N ASN A 17 8.76 -7.74 21.90
CA ASN A 17 9.92 -8.18 22.69
C ASN A 17 9.92 -9.68 23.03
N GLU A 18 8.74 -10.28 23.18
CA GLU A 18 8.57 -11.71 23.45
C GLU A 18 8.61 -12.57 22.18
N ARG A 19 8.55 -11.92 20.99
CA ARG A 19 8.55 -12.58 19.70
C ARG A 19 9.83 -13.36 19.46
N LYS A 20 9.69 -14.61 19.02
CA LYS A 20 10.82 -15.43 18.57
C LYS A 20 11.24 -15.07 17.15
N ASP A 21 12.52 -15.25 16.85
CA ASP A 21 13.04 -15.00 15.50
C ASP A 21 12.20 -15.72 14.44
N ASN A 22 11.78 -14.94 13.41
CA ASN A 22 10.93 -15.38 12.31
C ASN A 22 9.54 -15.95 12.70
N GLU A 23 9.07 -15.74 13.92
CA GLU A 23 7.70 -16.07 14.28
C GLU A 23 6.72 -15.16 13.55
N LYS A 24 5.71 -15.75 12.89
CA LYS A 24 4.61 -14.99 12.34
C LYS A 24 3.67 -14.57 13.46
N LEU A 25 3.47 -13.27 13.63
CA LEU A 25 2.48 -12.73 14.55
C LEU A 25 1.16 -12.44 13.84
N GLU A 26 0.04 -12.66 14.52
CA GLU A 26 -1.29 -12.33 14.02
C GLU A 26 -1.88 -11.20 14.88
N LEU A 27 -1.88 -9.98 14.33
CA LEU A 27 -2.41 -8.77 14.97
C LEU A 27 -3.54 -8.19 14.12
N ARG A 28 -4.53 -9.04 13.79
CA ARG A 28 -5.66 -8.70 12.91
C ARG A 28 -6.77 -7.96 13.64
N ASP A 29 -7.58 -7.21 12.89
CA ASP A 29 -8.80 -6.55 13.40
C ASP A 29 -8.53 -5.63 14.62
N LEU A 30 -7.38 -4.94 14.63
CA LEU A 30 -6.96 -4.07 15.71
C LEU A 30 -6.89 -2.61 15.25
N GLU A 31 -7.05 -1.70 16.19
CA GLU A 31 -6.83 -0.27 16.02
C GLU A 31 -5.53 0.16 16.69
N PHE A 32 -4.66 0.79 15.93
CA PHE A 32 -3.44 1.46 16.38
C PHE A 32 -3.68 2.95 16.25
N ASP A 33 -3.54 3.69 17.34
CA ASP A 33 -3.90 5.10 17.39
C ASP A 33 -2.83 5.92 18.10
N ASP A 34 -2.42 7.04 17.45
CA ASP A 34 -1.41 7.97 17.96
C ASP A 34 -0.05 7.31 18.34
N MET A 35 0.38 6.29 17.59
CA MET A 35 1.61 5.55 17.86
C MET A 35 2.76 6.03 16.98
N ASP A 36 3.96 6.11 17.56
CA ASP A 36 5.21 6.23 16.81
C ASP A 36 5.89 4.85 16.76
N LEU A 37 5.78 4.21 15.59
CA LEU A 37 6.37 2.91 15.28
C LEU A 37 7.53 3.06 14.29
N SER A 38 8.13 4.24 14.23
CA SER A 38 9.28 4.50 13.36
C SER A 38 10.44 3.58 13.70
N ASP A 39 11.14 3.11 12.66
CA ASP A 39 12.29 2.20 12.72
C ASP A 39 12.03 0.86 13.45
N ARG A 40 10.78 0.50 13.71
CA ARG A 40 10.42 -0.78 14.36
C ARG A 40 10.51 -1.96 13.40
N ASP A 41 10.92 -3.08 13.96
CA ASP A 41 10.87 -4.38 13.30
C ASP A 41 9.46 -4.98 13.41
N LEU A 42 8.69 -4.81 12.32
CA LEU A 42 7.33 -5.31 12.17
C LEU A 42 7.23 -6.37 11.04
N HIS A 43 8.36 -6.99 10.66
CA HIS A 43 8.38 -7.96 9.58
C HIS A 43 7.52 -9.19 9.93
N ASN A 44 6.98 -9.87 8.92
CA ASN A 44 6.21 -11.10 9.05
C ASN A 44 5.03 -11.03 10.06
N ILE A 45 4.41 -9.84 10.20
CA ILE A 45 3.21 -9.65 11.03
C ILE A 45 1.98 -9.54 10.14
N ASP A 46 0.88 -10.14 10.57
CA ASP A 46 -0.40 -10.05 9.91
C ASP A 46 -1.27 -8.97 10.55
N PHE A 47 -1.37 -7.82 9.86
CA PHE A 47 -2.19 -6.68 10.21
C PHE A 47 -3.47 -6.59 9.35
N GLU A 48 -3.98 -7.73 8.88
CA GLU A 48 -5.17 -7.72 8.04
C GLU A 48 -6.35 -7.05 8.75
N VAL A 49 -7.03 -6.13 8.01
CA VAL A 49 -8.20 -5.35 8.49
C VAL A 49 -7.89 -4.40 9.66
N CYS A 50 -6.63 -4.13 9.96
CA CYS A 50 -6.26 -3.17 11.00
C CYS A 50 -6.53 -1.72 10.59
N MET A 51 -6.73 -0.87 11.59
CA MET A 51 -6.85 0.58 11.44
C MET A 51 -5.66 1.27 12.07
N PHE A 52 -4.95 2.09 11.28
CA PHE A 52 -3.82 2.90 11.73
C PHE A 52 -4.24 4.38 11.70
N CYS A 53 -4.49 4.94 12.86
CA CYS A 53 -4.93 6.33 13.03
C CYS A 53 -3.77 7.17 13.57
N ASN A 54 -3.31 8.17 12.83
CA ASN A 54 -2.18 9.03 13.21
C ASN A 54 -0.90 8.25 13.56
N VAL A 55 -0.66 7.11 12.92
CA VAL A 55 0.51 6.28 13.20
C VAL A 55 1.67 6.72 12.31
N LYS A 56 2.88 6.80 12.89
CA LYS A 56 4.13 6.96 12.16
C LYS A 56 4.80 5.61 12.03
N LEU A 57 5.20 5.28 10.82
CA LEU A 57 5.89 4.04 10.45
C LEU A 57 7.20 4.32 9.72
N ASP A 58 7.72 5.55 9.78
CA ASP A 58 8.90 5.95 9.03
C ASP A 58 10.08 5.02 9.33
N GLY A 59 10.69 4.45 8.28
CA GLY A 59 11.81 3.52 8.41
C GLY A 59 11.47 2.12 8.95
N ALA A 60 10.22 1.85 9.32
CA ALA A 60 9.84 0.55 9.86
C ALA A 60 10.02 -0.58 8.83
N ASP A 61 10.34 -1.78 9.33
CA ASP A 61 10.41 -2.99 8.52
C ASP A 61 9.07 -3.75 8.57
N LEU A 62 8.29 -3.66 7.49
CA LEU A 62 7.07 -4.43 7.26
C LEU A 62 7.26 -5.49 6.15
N SER A 63 8.50 -5.94 5.93
CA SER A 63 8.74 -7.00 4.94
C SER A 63 8.01 -8.30 5.31
N GLU A 64 7.52 -8.99 4.30
CA GLU A 64 6.77 -10.24 4.44
C GLU A 64 5.47 -10.14 5.27
N SER A 65 5.10 -8.93 5.72
CA SER A 65 3.86 -8.71 6.47
C SER A 65 2.64 -8.66 5.57
N SER A 66 1.46 -8.77 6.19
CA SER A 66 0.17 -8.56 5.54
C SER A 66 -0.50 -7.30 6.09
N VAL A 67 -0.76 -6.34 5.22
CA VAL A 67 -1.63 -5.17 5.50
C VAL A 67 -2.90 -5.24 4.63
N LYS A 68 -3.39 -6.45 4.35
CA LYS A 68 -4.59 -6.66 3.54
C LYS A 68 -5.78 -5.93 4.15
N ASN A 69 -6.47 -5.14 3.30
CA ASN A 69 -7.63 -4.37 3.71
C ASN A 69 -7.41 -3.43 4.91
N ALA A 70 -6.16 -3.18 5.29
CA ALA A 70 -5.86 -2.25 6.38
C ALA A 70 -6.09 -0.79 5.95
N GLN A 71 -6.42 0.05 6.93
CA GLN A 71 -6.62 1.49 6.76
C GLN A 71 -5.38 2.21 7.28
N LEU A 72 -4.61 2.82 6.37
CA LEU A 72 -3.40 3.59 6.69
C LEU A 72 -3.52 5.04 6.17
N ASP A 73 -4.72 5.50 5.85
CA ASP A 73 -4.93 6.81 5.21
C ASP A 73 -4.25 7.93 6.01
N GLY A 74 -3.38 8.71 5.34
CA GLY A 74 -2.67 9.84 5.95
C GLY A 74 -1.50 9.46 6.88
N CYS A 75 -1.16 8.19 7.04
CA CYS A 75 0.01 7.78 7.81
C CYS A 75 1.31 8.24 7.16
N SER A 76 2.35 8.47 7.97
CA SER A 76 3.71 8.65 7.49
C SER A 76 4.36 7.29 7.28
N LEU A 77 4.76 7.01 6.03
CA LEU A 77 5.32 5.72 5.60
C LEU A 77 6.69 5.90 4.92
N ARG A 78 7.42 6.94 5.27
CA ARG A 78 8.70 7.27 4.60
C ARG A 78 9.72 6.17 4.85
N SER A 79 10.38 5.73 3.77
CA SER A 79 11.42 4.70 3.82
C SER A 79 10.99 3.35 4.43
N VAL A 80 9.69 3.08 4.54
CA VAL A 80 9.19 1.78 5.03
C VAL A 80 9.65 0.66 4.08
N ASN A 81 10.07 -0.45 4.65
CA ASN A 81 10.36 -1.66 3.91
C ASN A 81 9.11 -2.55 3.82
N PHE A 82 8.47 -2.58 2.66
CA PHE A 82 7.34 -3.46 2.32
C PHE A 82 7.76 -4.62 1.40
N GLN A 83 9.02 -5.02 1.43
CA GLN A 83 9.50 -6.09 0.56
C GLN A 83 8.67 -7.37 0.77
N ASN A 84 8.14 -7.95 -0.32
CA ASN A 84 7.27 -9.13 -0.31
C ASN A 84 5.98 -8.99 0.52
N ALA A 85 5.58 -7.79 0.91
CA ALA A 85 4.37 -7.57 1.70
C ALA A 85 3.09 -7.81 0.89
N GLU A 86 2.07 -8.34 1.54
CA GLU A 86 0.72 -8.46 1.00
C GLU A 86 -0.10 -7.21 1.33
N MET A 87 -0.28 -6.34 0.33
CA MET A 87 -0.94 -5.03 0.48
C MET A 87 -2.30 -4.99 -0.24
N TRP A 88 -2.90 -6.15 -0.51
CA TRP A 88 -4.18 -6.25 -1.22
C TRP A 88 -5.29 -5.48 -0.51
N GLY A 89 -5.92 -4.55 -1.23
CA GLY A 89 -7.04 -3.74 -0.72
C GLY A 89 -6.66 -2.71 0.34
N ALA A 90 -5.37 -2.55 0.69
CA ALA A 90 -4.94 -1.56 1.67
C ALA A 90 -5.27 -0.14 1.22
N CYS A 91 -5.79 0.69 2.13
CA CYS A 91 -6.03 2.11 1.90
C CYS A 91 -4.86 2.94 2.42
N MET A 92 -4.18 3.63 1.52
CA MET A 92 -3.00 4.48 1.80
C MET A 92 -3.17 5.86 1.14
N ARG A 93 -4.40 6.41 1.21
CA ARG A 93 -4.66 7.73 0.64
C ARG A 93 -3.89 8.80 1.38
N GLY A 94 -3.25 9.68 0.62
CA GLY A 94 -2.51 10.81 1.16
C GLY A 94 -1.26 10.44 1.96
N CYS A 95 -0.86 9.15 2.02
CA CYS A 95 0.36 8.73 2.70
C CYS A 95 1.61 9.30 2.02
N ASP A 96 2.60 9.64 2.81
CA ASP A 96 3.96 9.88 2.31
C ASP A 96 4.74 8.55 2.29
N MET A 97 4.90 7.99 1.10
CA MET A 97 5.63 6.74 0.84
C MET A 97 7.03 7.02 0.25
N THR A 98 7.56 8.23 0.44
CA THR A 98 8.88 8.59 -0.11
C THR A 98 9.94 7.59 0.32
N GLY A 99 10.64 7.01 -0.66
CA GLY A 99 11.75 6.08 -0.43
C GLY A 99 11.35 4.67 -0.01
N CYS A 100 10.06 4.33 0.04
CA CYS A 100 9.60 2.98 0.37
C CYS A 100 10.21 1.91 -0.55
N ASN A 101 10.45 0.73 0.00
CA ASN A 101 10.79 -0.46 -0.76
C ASN A 101 9.56 -1.38 -0.87
N ILE A 102 8.98 -1.50 -2.07
CA ILE A 102 7.85 -2.38 -2.36
C ILE A 102 8.23 -3.54 -3.31
N CYS A 103 9.52 -3.88 -3.39
CA CYS A 103 9.98 -4.99 -4.23
C CYS A 103 9.27 -6.31 -3.83
N GLY A 104 8.72 -7.01 -4.80
CA GLY A 104 7.95 -8.24 -4.57
C GLY A 104 6.57 -8.07 -3.93
N ALA A 105 6.19 -6.87 -3.49
CA ALA A 105 4.91 -6.64 -2.84
C ALA A 105 3.70 -6.83 -3.78
N ASN A 106 2.55 -7.17 -3.21
CA ASN A 106 1.30 -7.33 -3.93
C ASN A 106 0.32 -6.19 -3.60
N LEU A 107 0.19 -5.23 -4.52
CA LEU A 107 -0.67 -4.05 -4.38
C LEU A 107 -2.05 -4.21 -5.05
N TYR A 108 -2.54 -5.44 -5.27
CA TYR A 108 -3.85 -5.61 -5.90
C TYR A 108 -4.94 -4.83 -5.14
N ALA A 109 -5.68 -3.98 -5.87
CA ALA A 109 -6.74 -3.13 -5.32
C ALA A 109 -6.33 -2.16 -4.20
N ALA A 110 -5.03 -2.00 -3.90
CA ALA A 110 -4.58 -0.98 -2.96
C ALA A 110 -4.94 0.43 -3.46
N VAL A 111 -5.27 1.33 -2.55
CA VAL A 111 -5.69 2.69 -2.86
C VAL A 111 -4.56 3.66 -2.52
N LEU A 112 -3.91 4.21 -3.54
CA LEU A 112 -2.79 5.15 -3.44
C LEU A 112 -3.18 6.58 -3.88
N GLU A 113 -4.44 6.93 -3.75
CA GLU A 113 -4.92 8.25 -4.16
C GLU A 113 -4.24 9.36 -3.35
N ASN A 114 -3.62 10.32 -4.05
CA ASN A 114 -2.84 11.43 -3.47
C ASN A 114 -1.63 10.99 -2.61
N ALA A 115 -1.21 9.72 -2.65
CA ALA A 115 0.01 9.30 -2.00
C ALA A 115 1.25 9.91 -2.69
N ILE A 116 2.27 10.24 -1.91
CA ILE A 116 3.57 10.69 -2.41
C ILE A 116 4.42 9.44 -2.66
N LEU A 117 4.83 9.22 -3.91
CA LEU A 117 5.54 8.02 -4.35
C LEU A 117 6.97 8.35 -4.84
N THR A 118 7.58 9.39 -4.30
CA THR A 118 8.95 9.79 -4.65
C THR A 118 9.94 8.72 -4.22
N ASP A 119 10.85 8.34 -5.12
CA ASP A 119 11.93 7.38 -4.87
C ASP A 119 11.47 6.00 -4.36
N VAL A 120 10.22 5.61 -4.61
CA VAL A 120 9.72 4.27 -4.28
C VAL A 120 10.45 3.23 -5.13
N LYS A 121 11.02 2.22 -4.46
CA LYS A 121 11.71 1.10 -5.11
C LYS A 121 10.72 -0.02 -5.39
N ALA A 122 10.67 -0.46 -6.65
CA ALA A 122 9.85 -1.58 -7.11
C ALA A 122 10.66 -2.42 -8.12
N ASP A 123 10.35 -3.70 -8.22
CA ASP A 123 10.98 -4.63 -9.14
C ASP A 123 9.96 -5.32 -10.07
N GLU A 124 10.41 -6.30 -10.83
CA GLU A 124 9.56 -7.10 -11.72
C GLU A 124 8.58 -8.02 -10.99
N ASN A 125 8.84 -8.33 -9.72
CA ASN A 125 7.98 -9.17 -8.87
C ASN A 125 6.90 -8.33 -8.18
N THR A 126 7.04 -6.99 -8.17
CA THR A 126 6.02 -6.09 -7.61
C THR A 126 4.76 -6.15 -8.44
N LYS A 127 3.66 -6.63 -7.84
CA LYS A 127 2.39 -6.85 -8.54
C LYS A 127 1.51 -5.61 -8.47
N TRP A 128 0.88 -5.26 -9.61
CA TRP A 128 -0.14 -4.20 -9.70
C TRP A 128 0.34 -2.77 -9.42
N TYR A 129 1.64 -2.54 -9.41
CA TYR A 129 2.22 -1.20 -9.25
C TYR A 129 2.58 -0.55 -10.59
N ARG A 130 3.11 -1.32 -11.53
CA ARG A 130 3.58 -0.78 -12.83
C ARG A 130 2.43 -0.32 -13.71
N LEU A 131 2.68 0.74 -14.47
CA LEU A 131 1.77 1.22 -15.51
C LEU A 131 1.49 0.12 -16.54
N ARG A 132 0.20 -0.03 -16.91
CA ARG A 132 -0.23 -0.88 -18.00
C ARG A 132 -0.42 -0.12 -19.33
N CYS A 133 0.00 1.12 -19.38
CA CYS A 133 0.06 1.96 -20.58
C CYS A 133 1.50 2.45 -20.77
N PRO A 134 1.89 2.87 -22.00
CA PRO A 134 3.20 3.45 -22.23
C PRO A 134 3.46 4.65 -21.32
N GLU A 135 4.66 4.75 -20.77
CA GLU A 135 5.05 5.84 -19.87
C GLU A 135 5.10 7.19 -20.59
N THR A 136 5.47 7.18 -21.87
CA THR A 136 5.62 8.37 -22.70
C THR A 136 4.96 8.19 -24.06
N GLY A 137 4.74 9.30 -24.78
CA GLY A 137 4.16 9.30 -26.12
C GLY A 137 2.64 9.12 -26.15
N ALA A 138 2.02 9.42 -27.28
CA ALA A 138 0.59 9.17 -27.47
C ALA A 138 0.33 7.67 -27.70
N PHE A 139 -0.82 7.16 -27.26
CA PHE A 139 -1.22 5.79 -27.52
C PHE A 139 -2.73 5.66 -27.66
N VAL A 140 -3.16 4.55 -28.26
CA VAL A 140 -4.57 4.22 -28.40
C VAL A 140 -4.99 3.28 -27.27
N ALA A 141 -6.02 3.67 -26.53
CA ALA A 141 -6.63 2.87 -25.49
C ALA A 141 -8.05 2.45 -25.90
N TYR A 142 -8.54 1.37 -25.32
CA TYR A 142 -9.89 0.88 -25.52
C TYR A 142 -10.63 0.83 -24.19
N LYS A 143 -11.84 1.39 -24.16
CA LYS A 143 -12.69 1.36 -22.96
C LYS A 143 -13.99 0.61 -23.28
N LYS A 144 -14.30 -0.42 -22.49
CA LYS A 144 -15.61 -1.04 -22.51
C LYS A 144 -16.62 -0.11 -21.83
N CYS A 145 -17.68 0.23 -22.54
CA CYS A 145 -18.79 1.04 -22.06
C CYS A 145 -20.05 0.18 -21.88
N VAL A 146 -21.15 0.78 -21.41
CA VAL A 146 -22.45 0.11 -21.28
C VAL A 146 -22.93 -0.43 -22.64
N TYR A 147 -23.72 -1.49 -22.60
CA TYR A 147 -24.22 -2.23 -23.78
C TYR A 147 -23.12 -2.84 -24.67
N ASP A 148 -22.03 -3.32 -24.03
CA ASP A 148 -20.88 -3.99 -24.69
C ASP A 148 -20.19 -3.18 -25.80
N ARG A 149 -20.40 -1.87 -25.82
CA ARG A 149 -19.69 -0.99 -26.74
C ARG A 149 -18.26 -0.82 -26.30
N ILE A 150 -17.35 -0.82 -27.25
CA ILE A 150 -15.94 -0.50 -27.06
C ILE A 150 -15.68 0.87 -27.66
N VAL A 151 -15.17 1.79 -26.86
CA VAL A 151 -14.74 3.11 -27.32
C VAL A 151 -13.22 3.12 -27.45
N GLN A 152 -12.75 3.50 -28.62
CA GLN A 152 -11.35 3.76 -28.89
C GLN A 152 -11.02 5.20 -28.49
N LEU A 153 -9.97 5.37 -27.68
CA LEU A 153 -9.53 6.64 -27.16
C LEU A 153 -8.10 6.89 -27.58
N LEU A 154 -7.82 8.06 -28.14
CA LEU A 154 -6.45 8.53 -28.30
C LEU A 154 -6.03 9.26 -27.02
N VAL A 155 -5.06 8.72 -26.30
CA VAL A 155 -4.47 9.37 -25.13
C VAL A 155 -3.26 10.17 -25.61
N PRO A 156 -3.28 11.51 -25.50
CA PRO A 156 -2.20 12.35 -26.03
C PRO A 156 -0.92 12.19 -25.20
N ALA A 157 0.21 12.59 -25.79
CA ALA A 157 1.53 12.42 -25.21
C ALA A 157 1.71 13.19 -23.88
N ASP A 158 1.01 14.30 -23.72
CA ASP A 158 1.04 15.19 -22.56
C ASP A 158 0.05 14.79 -21.44
N ALA A 159 -0.72 13.71 -21.61
CA ALA A 159 -1.60 13.22 -20.58
C ALA A 159 -0.81 12.72 -19.37
N LYS A 160 -1.17 13.18 -18.17
CA LYS A 160 -0.62 12.61 -16.94
C LYS A 160 -1.14 11.18 -16.77
N ARG A 161 -0.23 10.28 -16.46
CA ARG A 161 -0.50 8.85 -16.28
C ARG A 161 -0.10 8.45 -14.87
N THR A 162 -0.89 7.57 -14.28
CA THR A 162 -0.58 7.02 -12.97
C THR A 162 -0.71 5.51 -13.03
N SER A 163 0.06 4.81 -12.21
CA SER A 163 -0.14 3.40 -11.95
C SER A 163 -1.55 3.13 -11.44
N SER A 164 -2.06 1.97 -11.75
CA SER A 164 -3.32 1.48 -11.22
C SER A 164 -3.09 0.16 -10.51
N THR A 165 -3.60 0.05 -9.31
CA THR A 165 -3.63 -1.19 -8.53
C THR A 165 -4.70 -2.17 -9.05
N TYR A 166 -5.51 -1.74 -10.02
CA TYR A 166 -6.42 -2.57 -10.80
C TYR A 166 -5.88 -2.80 -12.21
N PRO A 167 -6.37 -3.78 -12.98
CA PRO A 167 -5.93 -4.06 -14.34
C PRO A 167 -6.40 -2.99 -15.36
N ALA A 168 -6.17 -1.72 -15.03
CA ALA A 168 -6.48 -0.56 -15.86
C ALA A 168 -5.52 0.60 -15.56
N CYS A 169 -5.18 1.37 -16.58
CA CYS A 169 -4.45 2.63 -16.41
C CYS A 169 -5.40 3.77 -16.06
N ARG A 170 -4.91 4.76 -15.32
CA ARG A 170 -5.59 6.03 -15.10
C ARG A 170 -4.90 7.14 -15.86
N CYS A 171 -5.66 7.95 -16.56
CA CYS A 171 -5.20 9.13 -17.27
C CYS A 171 -6.13 10.31 -16.96
N ASN A 172 -5.60 11.51 -16.99
CA ASN A 172 -6.31 12.73 -16.60
C ASN A 172 -6.96 13.50 -17.76
N LYS A 173 -6.99 12.94 -18.98
CA LYS A 173 -7.66 13.54 -20.16
C LYS A 173 -8.58 12.55 -20.83
#